data_15045a56a93799a92730e18d6986a63f
#
_entry.id   15045a56a93799a92730e18d6986a63f
#
_cell.length_a   1.000
_cell.length_b   1.000
_cell.length_c   1.000
_cell.angle_alpha   90.00
_cell.angle_beta   90.00
_cell.angle_gamma   90.00
#
_symmetry.space_group_name_H-M   'P 1'
#
loop_
_entity.id
_entity.type
_entity.pdbx_description
1 polymer ?
#
loop_
_entity_poly.entity_id
_entity_poly.type
_entity_poly.pdbx_seq_one_letter_code
_entity_poly.pdbx_strand_id
1 'polypeptide(L)'
;MKILAIHGAWSSSISFNYLKFKTKSKIWTCVDYDHRVDDWHNILNKSVGIIREPYIAIGHSLGGMVALHMSQDANCKGIVTIASPLTGLDLNLLQLYLSRSTLISAIAKNSKHIDEIHNLSYSHLPVLHLVANKGYNPFIYEANDGVLPFKVQTGWSCGEIYEIAANHYEILQSDATVTAINQFLKKRF
;
A
#
# COMPACT_ATOMS: atom_id res chain seq x y z
N MET A 1 -14.17 10.77 -8.80
CA MET A 1 -13.69 10.29 -7.50
C MET A 1 -12.29 10.82 -7.27
N LYS A 2 -11.99 11.39 -6.08
CA LYS A 2 -10.66 11.81 -5.68
C LYS A 2 -9.83 10.61 -5.25
N ILE A 3 -8.52 10.72 -5.34
CA ILE A 3 -7.59 9.67 -4.89
C ILE A 3 -6.65 10.27 -3.86
N LEU A 4 -6.55 9.63 -2.70
CA LEU A 4 -5.52 9.81 -1.71
C LEU A 4 -4.42 8.79 -1.98
N ALA A 5 -3.21 9.24 -2.30
CA ALA A 5 -2.09 8.35 -2.60
C ALA A 5 -1.02 8.43 -1.50
N ILE A 6 -0.57 7.28 -1.03
CA ILE A 6 0.40 7.14 0.06
C ILE A 6 1.55 6.27 -0.43
N HIS A 7 2.75 6.85 -0.57
CA HIS A 7 3.92 6.15 -1.12
C HIS A 7 4.54 5.18 -0.11
N GLY A 8 5.47 4.35 -0.57
CA GLY A 8 6.23 3.43 0.26
C GLY A 8 7.41 4.09 0.98
N ALA A 9 8.06 3.36 1.88
CA ALA A 9 9.33 3.78 2.46
C ALA A 9 10.38 3.99 1.34
N TRP A 10 11.33 4.90 1.56
CA TRP A 10 12.37 5.31 0.58
C TRP A 10 11.83 5.77 -0.79
N SER A 11 10.60 6.25 -0.83
CA SER A 11 9.94 6.74 -2.03
C SER A 11 9.40 8.16 -1.80
N SER A 12 8.64 8.68 -2.75
CA SER A 12 7.94 9.96 -2.69
C SER A 12 6.69 9.93 -3.54
N SER A 13 5.89 10.99 -3.52
CA SER A 13 4.71 11.18 -4.36
C SER A 13 4.98 11.04 -5.87
N ILE A 14 6.23 11.25 -6.31
CA ILE A 14 6.64 11.11 -7.72
C ILE A 14 6.45 9.68 -8.22
N SER A 15 6.56 8.67 -7.35
CA SER A 15 6.37 7.27 -7.71
C SER A 15 5.01 6.96 -8.33
N PHE A 16 3.99 7.78 -8.04
CA PHE A 16 2.65 7.64 -8.60
C PHE A 16 2.43 8.37 -9.94
N ASN A 17 3.41 9.07 -10.49
CA ASN A 17 3.20 9.90 -11.68
C ASN A 17 2.64 9.13 -12.87
N TYR A 18 3.10 7.89 -13.10
CA TYR A 18 2.57 7.05 -14.16
C TYR A 18 1.08 6.74 -13.95
N LEU A 19 0.70 6.32 -12.75
CA LEU A 19 -0.68 6.02 -12.40
C LEU A 19 -1.57 7.27 -12.48
N LYS A 20 -1.08 8.43 -12.01
CA LYS A 20 -1.79 9.71 -12.13
C LYS A 20 -2.09 10.07 -13.58
N PHE A 21 -1.10 9.86 -14.45
CA PHE A 21 -1.24 10.19 -15.87
C PHE A 21 -2.23 9.26 -16.58
N LYS A 22 -2.13 7.95 -16.31
CA LYS A 22 -2.82 6.89 -17.05
C LYS A 22 -4.21 6.56 -16.51
N THR A 23 -4.48 6.73 -15.22
CA THR A 23 -5.80 6.39 -14.66
C THR A 23 -6.87 7.39 -15.06
N LYS A 24 -8.14 6.97 -14.99
CA LYS A 24 -9.29 7.81 -15.32
C LYS A 24 -9.52 8.92 -14.30
N SER A 25 -9.23 8.68 -13.02
CA SER A 25 -9.28 9.73 -12.00
C SER A 25 -8.13 10.71 -12.21
N LYS A 26 -8.44 12.01 -12.25
CA LYS A 26 -7.45 13.07 -12.48
C LYS A 26 -7.15 13.91 -11.23
N ILE A 27 -7.85 13.64 -10.13
CA ILE A 27 -7.67 14.39 -8.88
C ILE A 27 -6.97 13.50 -7.88
N TRP A 28 -5.67 13.70 -7.74
CA TRP A 28 -4.80 12.96 -6.83
C TRP A 28 -4.21 13.90 -5.79
N THR A 29 -4.39 13.58 -4.53
CA THR A 29 -3.70 14.18 -3.39
C THR A 29 -2.71 13.16 -2.88
N CYS A 30 -1.42 13.51 -2.84
CA CYS A 30 -0.40 12.59 -2.33
C CYS A 30 0.04 13.04 -0.95
N VAL A 31 0.20 12.08 -0.06
CA VAL A 31 0.79 12.28 1.25
C VAL A 31 2.29 12.11 1.10
N ASP A 32 3.04 13.19 1.28
CA ASP A 32 4.49 13.14 1.32
C ASP A 32 4.96 13.03 2.78
N TYR A 33 5.87 12.10 3.03
CA TYR A 33 6.51 11.89 4.31
C TYR A 33 7.97 11.45 4.12
N ASP A 34 8.79 11.67 5.12
CA ASP A 34 10.17 11.20 5.14
C ASP A 34 10.30 10.04 6.14
N HIS A 35 10.54 8.83 5.64
CA HIS A 35 10.69 7.62 6.45
C HIS A 35 11.81 7.67 7.50
N ARG A 36 12.71 8.68 7.44
CA ARG A 36 13.80 8.88 8.39
C ARG A 36 13.37 9.67 9.62
N VAL A 37 12.32 10.49 9.50
CA VAL A 37 11.86 11.42 10.56
C VAL A 37 10.40 11.21 10.93
N ASP A 38 9.55 10.80 10.00
CA ASP A 38 8.15 10.50 10.25
C ASP A 38 7.98 9.10 10.85
N ASP A 39 7.18 8.99 11.88
CA ASP A 39 6.71 7.73 12.42
C ASP A 39 5.32 7.36 11.86
N TRP A 40 4.80 6.22 12.29
CA TRP A 40 3.48 5.73 11.86
C TRP A 40 2.35 6.73 12.15
N HIS A 41 2.34 7.32 13.34
CA HIS A 41 1.29 8.27 13.72
C HIS A 41 1.37 9.57 12.93
N ASN A 42 2.58 10.04 12.63
CA ASN A 42 2.79 11.23 11.80
C ASN A 42 2.23 11.02 10.39
N ILE A 43 2.45 9.85 9.79
CA ILE A 43 1.91 9.54 8.45
C ILE A 43 0.38 9.45 8.49
N LEU A 44 -0.19 8.79 9.50
CA LEU A 44 -1.64 8.74 9.68
C LEU A 44 -2.24 10.14 9.83
N ASN A 45 -1.65 10.97 10.70
CA ASN A 45 -2.13 12.34 10.92
C ASN A 45 -2.04 13.21 9.65
N LYS A 46 -1.00 13.04 8.83
CA LYS A 46 -0.89 13.69 7.52
C LYS A 46 -1.93 13.19 6.51
N SER A 47 -2.43 11.97 6.67
CA SER A 47 -3.36 11.31 5.74
C SER A 47 -4.82 11.60 6.08
N VAL A 48 -5.17 11.56 7.37
CA VAL A 48 -6.56 11.74 7.84
C VAL A 48 -7.01 13.17 7.63
N GLY A 49 -8.20 13.34 7.04
CA GLY A 49 -8.85 14.64 6.87
C GLY A 49 -8.22 15.57 5.81
N ILE A 50 -7.17 15.11 5.10
CA ILE A 50 -6.56 15.89 4.02
C ILE A 50 -7.52 16.05 2.82
N ILE A 51 -8.40 15.07 2.62
CA ILE A 51 -9.50 15.12 1.65
C ILE A 51 -10.81 15.06 2.43
N ARG A 52 -11.62 16.10 2.32
CA ARG A 52 -12.92 16.21 3.01
C ARG A 52 -14.10 15.69 2.19
N GLU A 53 -13.88 15.39 0.91
CA GLU A 53 -14.89 14.80 0.02
C GLU A 53 -14.63 13.29 -0.13
N PRO A 54 -15.60 12.53 -0.68
CA PRO A 54 -15.42 11.10 -0.93
C PRO A 54 -14.17 10.79 -1.79
N TYR A 55 -13.34 9.87 -1.33
CA TYR A 55 -12.08 9.49 -1.98
C TYR A 55 -11.82 7.98 -1.93
N ILE A 56 -10.88 7.54 -2.76
CA ILE A 56 -10.26 6.21 -2.71
C ILE A 56 -8.84 6.34 -2.17
N ALA A 57 -8.49 5.56 -1.17
CA ALA A 57 -7.11 5.47 -0.69
C ALA A 57 -6.33 4.47 -1.54
N ILE A 58 -5.20 4.89 -2.09
CA ILE A 58 -4.26 4.03 -2.82
C ILE A 58 -2.90 4.09 -2.14
N GLY A 59 -2.39 2.96 -1.68
CA GLY A 59 -1.09 2.91 -1.01
C GLY A 59 -0.13 1.89 -1.63
N HIS A 60 1.14 2.25 -1.74
CA HIS A 60 2.19 1.37 -2.20
C HIS A 60 3.06 0.90 -1.03
N SER A 61 3.39 -0.39 -1.00
CA SER A 61 4.27 -0.95 0.03
C SER A 61 3.79 -0.59 1.45
N LEU A 62 4.61 0.05 2.29
CA LEU A 62 4.23 0.59 3.59
C LEU A 62 2.99 1.51 3.49
N GLY A 63 2.91 2.34 2.45
CA GLY A 63 1.76 3.22 2.22
C GLY A 63 0.44 2.48 2.05
N GLY A 64 0.46 1.21 1.59
CA GLY A 64 -0.72 0.37 1.52
C GLY A 64 -1.26 -0.04 2.89
N MET A 65 -0.38 -0.22 3.87
CA MET A 65 -0.78 -0.47 5.25
C MET A 65 -1.45 0.77 5.87
N VAL A 66 -0.91 1.97 5.57
CA VAL A 66 -1.55 3.23 5.97
C VAL A 66 -2.90 3.41 5.25
N ALA A 67 -2.99 3.06 3.95
CA ALA A 67 -4.24 3.12 3.20
C ALA A 67 -5.34 2.23 3.81
N LEU A 68 -5.00 1.04 4.32
CA LEU A 68 -5.93 0.17 5.04
C LEU A 68 -6.50 0.84 6.30
N HIS A 69 -5.68 1.61 7.00
CA HIS A 69 -6.13 2.36 8.18
C HIS A 69 -7.14 3.47 7.83
N MET A 70 -7.15 3.96 6.57
CA MET A 70 -8.15 4.92 6.10
C MET A 70 -9.58 4.36 6.08
N SER A 71 -9.79 3.05 6.30
CA SER A 71 -11.12 2.47 6.52
C SER A 71 -11.88 3.14 7.67
N GLN A 72 -11.17 3.81 8.58
CA GLN A 72 -11.75 4.54 9.71
C GLN A 72 -12.22 5.96 9.34
N ASP A 73 -11.87 6.46 8.16
CA ASP A 73 -12.33 7.77 7.68
C ASP A 73 -13.66 7.59 6.91
N ALA A 74 -14.72 8.25 7.38
CA ALA A 74 -16.04 8.19 6.76
C ALA A 74 -16.07 8.66 5.29
N ASN A 75 -15.09 9.45 4.86
CA ASN A 75 -14.94 9.90 3.47
C ASN A 75 -14.19 8.89 2.59
N CYS A 76 -13.49 7.92 3.15
CA CYS A 76 -12.90 6.82 2.40
C CYS A 76 -14.01 5.92 1.86
N LYS A 77 -14.03 5.70 0.54
CA LYS A 77 -15.05 4.88 -0.14
C LYS A 77 -14.51 3.60 -0.73
N GLY A 78 -13.20 3.40 -0.67
CA GLY A 78 -12.54 2.17 -1.11
C GLY A 78 -11.04 2.27 -0.96
N ILE A 79 -10.39 1.12 -0.99
CA ILE A 79 -8.95 1.02 -0.73
C ILE A 79 -8.30 0.17 -1.81
N VAL A 80 -7.15 0.61 -2.29
CA VAL A 80 -6.26 -0.18 -3.15
C VAL A 80 -4.89 -0.24 -2.49
N THR A 81 -4.41 -1.43 -2.19
CA THR A 81 -3.02 -1.64 -1.78
C THR A 81 -2.20 -2.17 -2.94
N ILE A 82 -0.97 -1.72 -3.09
CA ILE A 82 -0.07 -2.11 -4.16
C ILE A 82 1.23 -2.63 -3.56
N ALA A 83 1.57 -3.90 -3.79
CA ALA A 83 2.77 -4.57 -3.28
C ALA A 83 3.01 -4.31 -1.77
N SER A 84 2.00 -4.54 -0.95
CA SER A 84 2.00 -4.18 0.47
C SER A 84 2.26 -5.39 1.37
N PRO A 85 2.97 -5.23 2.50
CA PRO A 85 3.30 -6.32 3.42
C PRO A 85 2.11 -6.65 4.35
N LEU A 86 1.05 -7.24 3.79
CA LEU A 86 -0.24 -7.44 4.47
C LEU A 86 -0.17 -8.31 5.74
N THR A 87 0.78 -9.25 5.83
CA THR A 87 1.01 -10.06 7.05
C THR A 87 2.08 -9.51 7.96
N GLY A 88 2.68 -8.37 7.59
CA GLY A 88 3.88 -7.86 8.23
C GLY A 88 5.15 -8.60 7.81
N LEU A 89 6.30 -7.98 8.03
CA LEU A 89 7.61 -8.49 7.65
C LEU A 89 8.26 -9.26 8.79
N ASP A 90 8.87 -10.40 8.47
CA ASP A 90 9.78 -11.08 9.39
C ASP A 90 11.09 -10.29 9.46
N LEU A 91 11.34 -9.66 10.59
CA LEU A 91 12.49 -8.77 10.80
C LEU A 91 13.85 -9.49 10.78
N ASN A 92 13.90 -10.81 10.94
CA ASN A 92 15.17 -11.55 10.91
C ASN A 92 15.90 -11.41 9.58
N LEU A 93 15.16 -11.20 8.48
CA LEU A 93 15.73 -10.95 7.15
C LEU A 93 16.05 -9.46 6.90
N LEU A 94 15.37 -8.55 7.60
CA LEU A 94 15.44 -7.11 7.36
C LEU A 94 16.31 -6.36 8.39
N GLN A 95 16.59 -6.95 9.55
CA GLN A 95 17.39 -6.32 10.61
C GLN A 95 18.79 -5.92 10.16
N LEU A 96 19.38 -6.61 9.20
CA LEU A 96 20.70 -6.29 8.65
C LEU A 96 20.74 -4.95 7.88
N TYR A 97 19.64 -4.53 7.27
CA TYR A 97 19.59 -3.33 6.43
C TYR A 97 18.75 -2.18 6.99
N LEU A 98 17.80 -2.44 7.88
CA LEU A 98 16.70 -1.53 8.20
C LEU A 98 16.56 -1.20 9.69
N SER A 99 17.48 -1.62 10.53
CA SER A 99 17.41 -1.56 12.00
C SER A 99 17.29 -0.16 12.63
N ARG A 100 17.22 0.91 11.84
CA ARG A 100 17.17 2.29 12.33
C ARG A 100 15.90 3.07 11.96
N SER A 101 14.95 2.45 11.24
CA SER A 101 13.70 3.12 10.86
C SER A 101 12.55 2.65 11.75
N THR A 102 11.93 3.60 12.47
CA THR A 102 10.72 3.34 13.26
C THR A 102 9.55 2.82 12.40
N LEU A 103 9.51 3.22 11.12
CA LEU A 103 8.47 2.78 10.17
C LEU A 103 8.61 1.31 9.78
N ILE A 104 9.82 0.79 9.71
CA ILE A 104 10.02 -0.63 9.40
C ILE A 104 9.58 -1.50 10.56
N SER A 105 9.84 -1.07 11.80
CA SER A 105 9.32 -1.76 12.98
C SER A 105 7.78 -1.74 13.04
N ALA A 106 7.15 -0.69 12.51
CA ALA A 106 5.69 -0.60 12.45
C ALA A 106 5.05 -1.65 11.54
N ILE A 107 5.75 -2.08 10.46
CA ILE A 107 5.28 -3.13 9.54
C ILE A 107 5.91 -4.49 9.84
N ALA A 108 6.54 -4.66 11.00
CA ALA A 108 7.04 -5.95 11.45
C ALA A 108 5.87 -6.91 11.73
N LYS A 109 6.08 -8.18 11.43
CA LYS A 109 5.15 -9.24 11.83
C LYS A 109 4.96 -9.19 13.36
N ASN A 110 3.71 -9.29 13.80
CA ASN A 110 3.29 -9.16 15.20
C ASN A 110 3.54 -7.75 15.81
N SER A 111 3.71 -6.71 14.99
CA SER A 111 3.65 -5.35 15.51
C SER A 111 2.20 -4.99 15.86
N LYS A 112 2.04 -4.10 16.85
CA LYS A 112 0.71 -3.59 17.22
C LYS A 112 -0.05 -2.98 16.04
N HIS A 113 0.67 -2.39 15.07
CA HIS A 113 0.05 -1.75 13.90
C HIS A 113 -0.49 -2.77 12.90
N ILE A 114 0.20 -3.91 12.72
CA ILE A 114 -0.32 -5.02 11.91
C ILE A 114 -1.56 -5.61 12.59
N ASP A 115 -1.51 -5.84 13.90
CA ASP A 115 -2.65 -6.37 14.65
C ASP A 115 -3.83 -5.39 14.62
N GLU A 116 -3.60 -4.09 14.77
CA GLU A 116 -4.64 -3.05 14.64
C GLU A 116 -5.31 -3.15 13.28
N ILE A 117 -4.52 -3.16 12.17
CA ILE A 117 -5.05 -3.24 10.81
C ILE A 117 -5.86 -4.53 10.61
N HIS A 118 -5.39 -5.68 11.08
CA HIS A 118 -6.10 -6.95 10.92
C HIS A 118 -7.42 -6.98 11.70
N ASN A 119 -7.55 -6.21 12.76
CA ASN A 119 -8.75 -6.12 13.59
C ASN A 119 -9.76 -5.04 13.11
N LEU A 120 -9.40 -4.20 12.12
CA LEU A 120 -10.34 -3.24 11.55
C LEU A 120 -11.44 -3.93 10.73
N SER A 121 -12.62 -3.32 10.72
CA SER A 121 -13.72 -3.78 9.86
C SER A 121 -13.61 -3.18 8.47
N TYR A 122 -13.63 -4.03 7.44
CA TYR A 122 -13.61 -3.64 6.03
C TYR A 122 -14.91 -3.98 5.30
N SER A 123 -15.89 -4.57 5.98
CA SER A 123 -17.15 -5.04 5.37
C SER A 123 -17.96 -3.95 4.67
N HIS A 124 -17.75 -2.69 5.05
CA HIS A 124 -18.44 -1.52 4.50
C HIS A 124 -17.72 -0.87 3.31
N LEU A 125 -16.51 -1.35 2.97
CA LEU A 125 -15.66 -0.78 1.93
C LEU A 125 -15.19 -1.84 0.91
N PRO A 126 -15.19 -1.54 -0.39
CA PRO A 126 -14.46 -2.36 -1.35
C PRO A 126 -12.95 -2.21 -1.15
N VAL A 127 -12.24 -3.33 -1.13
CA VAL A 127 -10.77 -3.36 -1.03
C VAL A 127 -10.22 -4.19 -2.19
N LEU A 128 -9.14 -3.70 -2.81
CA LEU A 128 -8.37 -4.39 -3.85
C LEU A 128 -6.90 -4.44 -3.45
N HIS A 129 -6.33 -5.63 -3.46
CA HIS A 129 -4.91 -5.87 -3.24
C HIS A 129 -4.24 -6.19 -4.58
N LEU A 130 -3.39 -5.31 -5.07
CA LEU A 130 -2.54 -5.54 -6.25
C LEU A 130 -1.20 -6.07 -5.77
N VAL A 131 -0.90 -7.33 -6.10
CA VAL A 131 0.29 -8.02 -5.60
C VAL A 131 1.29 -8.25 -6.73
N ALA A 132 2.57 -8.00 -6.44
CA ALA A 132 3.66 -8.17 -7.38
C ALA A 132 4.35 -9.54 -7.16
N ASN A 133 4.61 -10.29 -8.23
CA ASN A 133 5.13 -11.66 -8.12
C ASN A 133 6.35 -11.94 -9.00
N LYS A 134 6.92 -10.92 -9.66
CA LYS A 134 8.04 -11.11 -10.59
C LYS A 134 9.23 -10.22 -10.23
N GLY A 135 9.92 -10.59 -9.17
CA GLY A 135 11.17 -9.97 -8.76
C GLY A 135 12.22 -11.02 -8.41
N TYR A 136 13.41 -10.56 -8.14
CA TYR A 136 14.51 -11.40 -7.68
C TYR A 136 15.20 -10.75 -6.48
N ASN A 137 15.31 -11.52 -5.41
CA ASN A 137 16.11 -11.16 -4.24
C ASN A 137 16.87 -12.41 -3.78
N PRO A 138 18.20 -12.42 -3.76
CA PRO A 138 19.00 -13.59 -3.42
C PRO A 138 18.80 -14.07 -1.96
N PHE A 139 18.24 -13.25 -1.10
CA PHE A 139 17.96 -13.58 0.30
C PHE A 139 16.52 -14.07 0.53
N ILE A 140 15.67 -14.07 -0.50
CA ILE A 140 14.29 -14.55 -0.42
C ILE A 140 14.16 -15.76 -1.35
N TYR A 141 14.11 -16.97 -0.75
CA TYR A 141 14.12 -18.25 -1.48
C TYR A 141 12.76 -18.67 -2.06
N GLU A 142 11.73 -17.87 -1.86
CA GLU A 142 10.39 -18.08 -2.40
C GLU A 142 10.03 -17.02 -3.46
N ALA A 143 8.87 -17.20 -4.11
CA ALA A 143 8.36 -16.18 -5.03
C ALA A 143 8.29 -14.82 -4.34
N ASN A 144 8.84 -13.78 -4.99
CA ASN A 144 8.95 -12.45 -4.41
C ASN A 144 8.92 -11.37 -5.50
N ASP A 145 8.75 -10.13 -5.09
CA ASP A 145 8.76 -8.97 -5.98
C ASP A 145 10.12 -8.24 -6.02
N GLY A 146 11.14 -8.84 -5.40
CA GLY A 146 12.47 -8.24 -5.24
C GLY A 146 12.66 -7.55 -3.88
N VAL A 147 11.58 -7.26 -3.17
CA VAL A 147 11.57 -6.63 -1.83
C VAL A 147 10.78 -7.46 -0.83
N LEU A 148 9.58 -7.89 -1.21
CA LEU A 148 8.65 -8.63 -0.35
C LEU A 148 8.45 -10.06 -0.86
N PRO A 149 8.43 -11.06 0.03
CA PRO A 149 7.91 -12.38 -0.30
C PRO A 149 6.45 -12.29 -0.77
N PHE A 150 6.09 -13.10 -1.76
CA PHE A 150 4.72 -13.16 -2.28
C PHE A 150 3.70 -13.49 -1.19
N LYS A 151 4.02 -14.44 -0.30
CA LYS A 151 3.16 -14.82 0.83
C LYS A 151 2.91 -13.67 1.81
N VAL A 152 3.83 -12.72 1.92
CA VAL A 152 3.65 -11.54 2.79
C VAL A 152 2.61 -10.59 2.21
N GLN A 153 2.48 -10.57 0.87
CA GLN A 153 1.48 -9.77 0.18
C GLN A 153 0.10 -10.46 0.10
N THR A 154 0.02 -11.78 0.30
CA THR A 154 -1.21 -12.57 0.07
C THR A 154 -1.71 -13.34 1.30
N GLY A 155 -0.89 -13.50 2.34
CA GLY A 155 -1.20 -14.34 3.51
C GLY A 155 -2.30 -13.79 4.42
N TRP A 156 -2.75 -12.56 4.18
CA TRP A 156 -3.93 -11.95 4.77
C TRP A 156 -4.63 -11.09 3.73
N SER A 157 -5.96 -11.06 3.76
CA SER A 157 -6.75 -10.23 2.84
C SER A 157 -8.10 -9.87 3.44
N CYS A 158 -8.51 -8.65 3.18
CA CYS A 158 -9.86 -8.15 3.47
C CYS A 158 -10.61 -7.77 2.18
N GLY A 159 -10.12 -8.17 1.01
CA GLY A 159 -10.69 -7.81 -0.29
C GLY A 159 -10.28 -8.71 -1.44
N GLU A 160 -10.48 -8.23 -2.66
CA GLU A 160 -10.08 -8.93 -3.90
C GLU A 160 -8.55 -8.86 -4.06
N ILE A 161 -7.91 -9.98 -4.42
CA ILE A 161 -6.47 -10.03 -4.76
C ILE A 161 -6.33 -10.12 -6.27
N TYR A 162 -5.46 -9.29 -6.84
CA TYR A 162 -5.12 -9.34 -8.27
C TYR A 162 -3.59 -9.34 -8.43
N GLU A 163 -3.09 -10.39 -9.09
CA GLU A 163 -1.66 -10.58 -9.31
C GLU A 163 -1.18 -9.83 -10.55
N ILE A 164 -0.03 -9.18 -10.44
CA ILE A 164 0.61 -8.45 -11.52
C ILE A 164 2.04 -8.95 -11.69
N ALA A 165 2.38 -9.37 -12.90
CA ALA A 165 3.71 -9.84 -13.25
C ALA A 165 4.68 -8.66 -13.36
N ALA A 166 5.10 -8.12 -12.22
CA ALA A 166 6.00 -6.98 -12.09
C ALA A 166 6.84 -7.14 -10.82
N ASN A 167 7.93 -6.39 -10.71
CA ASN A 167 8.66 -6.25 -9.46
C ASN A 167 8.01 -5.16 -8.56
N HIS A 168 8.59 -4.97 -7.37
CA HIS A 168 8.08 -4.09 -6.32
C HIS A 168 7.85 -2.63 -6.77
N TYR A 169 8.64 -2.14 -7.72
CA TYR A 169 8.54 -0.75 -8.21
C TYR A 169 7.90 -0.67 -9.60
N GLU A 170 8.17 -1.66 -10.47
CA GLU A 170 7.56 -1.72 -11.81
C GLU A 170 6.04 -1.81 -11.76
N ILE A 171 5.47 -2.40 -10.71
CA ILE A 171 4.01 -2.48 -10.53
C ILE A 171 3.35 -1.10 -10.58
N LEU A 172 4.04 -0.04 -10.14
CA LEU A 172 3.54 1.34 -10.21
C LEU A 172 3.58 1.94 -11.63
N GLN A 173 4.30 1.30 -12.55
CA GLN A 173 4.47 1.71 -13.95
C GLN A 173 3.83 0.71 -14.92
N SER A 174 3.02 -0.21 -14.42
CA SER A 174 2.37 -1.27 -15.19
C SER A 174 1.00 -0.83 -15.72
N ASP A 175 0.74 -1.04 -17.02
CA ASP A 175 -0.59 -0.86 -17.61
C ASP A 175 -1.61 -1.84 -17.02
N ALA A 176 -1.18 -3.01 -16.54
CA ALA A 176 -2.06 -3.94 -15.82
C ALA A 176 -2.55 -3.34 -14.50
N THR A 177 -1.67 -2.64 -13.75
CA THR A 177 -2.04 -1.90 -12.55
C THR A 177 -3.06 -0.79 -12.86
N VAL A 178 -2.80 -0.01 -13.91
CA VAL A 178 -3.74 1.03 -14.39
C VAL A 178 -5.11 0.44 -14.72
N THR A 179 -5.11 -0.68 -15.44
CA THR A 179 -6.34 -1.38 -15.83
C THR A 179 -7.13 -1.86 -14.63
N ALA A 180 -6.47 -2.51 -13.68
CA ALA A 180 -7.09 -3.00 -12.45
C ALA A 180 -7.70 -1.86 -11.61
N ILE A 181 -6.95 -0.76 -11.43
CA ILE A 181 -7.47 0.44 -10.73
C ILE A 181 -8.69 1.02 -11.46
N ASN A 182 -8.63 1.18 -12.78
CA ASN A 182 -9.74 1.72 -13.57
C ASN A 182 -10.98 0.81 -13.52
N GLN A 183 -10.81 -0.50 -13.53
CA GLN A 183 -11.91 -1.46 -13.37
C GLN A 183 -12.51 -1.39 -11.96
N PHE A 184 -11.68 -1.32 -10.92
CA PHE A 184 -12.13 -1.14 -9.55
C PHE A 184 -12.97 0.14 -9.39
N LEU A 185 -12.48 1.27 -9.91
CA LEU A 185 -13.20 2.54 -9.90
C LEU A 185 -14.54 2.45 -10.65
N LYS A 186 -14.57 1.81 -11.83
CA LYS A 186 -15.80 1.67 -12.63
C LYS A 186 -16.84 0.75 -12.00
N LYS A 187 -16.40 -0.35 -11.35
CA LYS A 187 -17.29 -1.38 -10.77
C LYS A 187 -17.96 -0.89 -9.48
N ARG A 188 -17.33 0.04 -8.78
CA ARG A 188 -17.71 0.41 -7.43
C ARG A 188 -18.21 1.85 -7.26
N PHE A 189 -17.95 2.69 -8.27
CA PHE A 189 -18.24 4.14 -8.25
C PHE A 189 -18.67 4.65 -9.63
#